data_7cbd850cb86ce63e86248c24b95fd12a
#
_entry.id   7cbd850cb86ce63e86248c24b95fd12a
#
_cell.length_a   1.000
_cell.length_b   1.000
_cell.length_c   1.000
_cell.angle_alpha   90.00
_cell.angle_beta   90.00
_cell.angle_gamma   90.00
#
_symmetry.space_group_name_H-M   'P 1'
#
loop_
_entity.id
_entity.type
_entity.pdbx_description
1 polymer ?
#
loop_
_entity_poly.entity_id
_entity_poly.type
_entity_poly.pdbx_seq_one_letter_code
_entity_poly.pdbx_strand_id
1 'polypeptide(L)'
;MRYLFEEYVFDTDLRELRRGAEAISVAPQAFDLLDYLIRNRECVVSKDDLIRAVWKGRIISDAALTTCLNAVRSAIGDTGERQHLIKTLPRKGFRFVATVQEEQARAVDSVGSAVRSGNATPTQTSGAHLSMVVLPFANIGGDPEQEYFVDGVTESLTTDLSRMIGSFVIGRNTAFTYKGKHVDLKRVGQELGVRYVLEGSVQRSGNRMRVNVQLIDGETGIHLWAERFDKPVADLFDMQDEVVARLANQLGTELVTAEARRADRAPHPNSMDLYFQGMASANRGFTPENLSQARSLFERALSLDHGNIEALVGTAYADVMRSIDFQTDDKPVRLAAAEATLTKILSMIPNHAMAHCLFGVVQIFSNRAIQGIAECEQALELDQNLAQAHGWIGLGKCFSGRAEETEAHVLKALRLSPRDSKMFNWMAQLGVAKSYLGDDDAAVASFRRSIETNRNAPPFVHFYLAAALAHLGRRDEARAAVQAGLALLPAFTIARVRAAPATNNPTYLLQRERIYEGMRMAGVPDG
;
A
#
# COMPACT_ATOMS: atom_id res chain seq x y z
N MET A 1 22.55 -9.58 -20.58
CA MET A 1 23.73 -9.16 -21.36
C MET A 1 24.51 -8.13 -20.56
N ARG A 2 25.84 -8.30 -20.46
CA ARG A 2 26.71 -7.32 -19.77
C ARG A 2 27.60 -6.61 -20.77
N TYR A 3 27.67 -5.30 -20.63
CA TYR A 3 28.53 -4.44 -21.38
C TYR A 3 29.58 -3.82 -20.44
N LEU A 4 30.85 -4.00 -20.76
CA LEU A 4 31.95 -3.40 -20.01
C LEU A 4 32.57 -2.29 -20.84
N PHE A 5 32.68 -1.10 -20.27
CA PHE A 5 33.35 0.04 -20.89
C PHE A 5 34.05 0.88 -19.83
N GLU A 6 35.30 1.21 -20.03
CA GLU A 6 36.16 1.84 -19.02
C GLU A 6 36.10 1.12 -17.67
N GLU A 7 35.64 1.79 -16.61
CA GLU A 7 35.47 1.22 -15.27
C GLU A 7 34.01 0.83 -14.96
N TYR A 8 33.14 0.88 -15.97
CA TYR A 8 31.69 0.62 -15.81
C TYR A 8 31.32 -0.77 -16.29
N VAL A 9 30.39 -1.36 -15.52
CA VAL A 9 29.67 -2.59 -15.87
C VAL A 9 28.20 -2.25 -16.01
N PHE A 10 27.66 -2.39 -17.21
CA PHE A 10 26.26 -2.14 -17.52
C PHE A 10 25.56 -3.47 -17.79
N ASP A 11 24.74 -3.91 -16.84
CA ASP A 11 24.03 -5.18 -16.90
C ASP A 11 22.56 -4.95 -17.27
N THR A 12 22.19 -5.37 -18.49
CA THR A 12 20.82 -5.16 -19.00
C THR A 12 19.79 -6.11 -18.38
N ASP A 13 20.23 -7.28 -17.90
CA ASP A 13 19.34 -8.28 -17.33
C ASP A 13 18.98 -7.92 -15.88
N LEU A 14 19.96 -7.41 -15.12
CA LEU A 14 19.78 -6.90 -13.78
C LEU A 14 19.30 -5.43 -13.74
N ARG A 15 19.35 -4.72 -14.90
CA ARG A 15 19.13 -3.28 -15.00
C ARG A 15 20.01 -2.47 -14.05
N GLU A 16 21.26 -2.83 -13.94
CA GLU A 16 22.25 -2.19 -13.08
C GLU A 16 23.38 -1.53 -13.87
N LEU A 17 23.80 -0.35 -13.42
CA LEU A 17 25.07 0.27 -13.79
C LEU A 17 25.98 0.27 -12.56
N ARG A 18 27.19 -0.22 -12.71
CA ARG A 18 28.18 -0.27 -11.62
C ARG A 18 29.49 0.38 -12.07
N ARG A 19 30.17 1.00 -11.11
CA ARG A 19 31.55 1.48 -11.26
C ARG A 19 32.42 0.70 -10.27
N GLY A 20 33.20 -0.26 -10.77
CA GLY A 20 33.84 -1.23 -9.90
C GLY A 20 32.88 -2.00 -9.04
N ALA A 21 32.98 -1.88 -7.70
CA ALA A 21 32.05 -2.53 -6.74
C ALA A 21 30.80 -1.71 -6.40
N GLU A 22 30.75 -0.42 -6.76
CA GLU A 22 29.70 0.51 -6.40
C GLU A 22 28.57 0.51 -7.43
N ALA A 23 27.33 0.33 -6.98
CA ALA A 23 26.14 0.44 -7.83
C ALA A 23 25.74 1.92 -7.98
N ILE A 24 25.52 2.34 -9.22
CA ILE A 24 25.11 3.71 -9.56
C ILE A 24 23.61 3.71 -9.83
N SER A 25 22.86 4.53 -9.10
CA SER A 25 21.43 4.70 -9.32
C SER A 25 21.20 5.48 -10.62
N VAL A 26 20.47 4.89 -11.56
CA VAL A 26 20.15 5.48 -12.86
C VAL A 26 18.64 5.45 -13.04
N ALA A 27 18.05 6.60 -13.38
CA ALA A 27 16.61 6.67 -13.68
C ALA A 27 16.23 5.73 -14.83
N PRO A 28 15.06 5.07 -14.81
CA PRO A 28 14.68 4.05 -15.81
C PRO A 28 14.82 4.52 -17.26
N GLN A 29 14.40 5.75 -17.56
CA GLN A 29 14.50 6.32 -18.91
C GLN A 29 15.95 6.61 -19.32
N ALA A 30 16.79 7.04 -18.37
CA ALA A 30 18.22 7.24 -18.61
C ALA A 30 18.93 5.89 -18.82
N PHE A 31 18.52 4.85 -18.10
CA PHE A 31 19.01 3.48 -18.31
C PHE A 31 18.67 2.98 -19.72
N ASP A 32 17.40 3.12 -20.15
CA ASP A 32 16.96 2.70 -21.48
C ASP A 32 17.62 3.51 -22.60
N LEU A 33 17.90 4.80 -22.38
CA LEU A 33 18.62 5.64 -23.31
C LEU A 33 20.09 5.17 -23.45
N LEU A 34 20.74 4.83 -22.35
CA LEU A 34 22.11 4.30 -22.35
C LEU A 34 22.17 2.94 -23.06
N ASP A 35 21.25 2.03 -22.76
CA ASP A 35 21.14 0.72 -23.42
C ASP A 35 21.01 0.86 -24.94
N TYR A 36 20.10 1.74 -25.36
CA TYR A 36 19.89 1.99 -26.79
C TYR A 36 21.13 2.57 -27.48
N LEU A 37 21.84 3.50 -26.84
CA LEU A 37 23.07 4.08 -27.38
C LEU A 37 24.22 3.06 -27.45
N ILE A 38 24.37 2.21 -26.44
CA ILE A 38 25.40 1.14 -26.41
C ILE A 38 25.13 0.11 -27.51
N ARG A 39 23.90 -0.33 -27.67
CA ARG A 39 23.52 -1.30 -28.72
C ARG A 39 23.70 -0.75 -30.15
N ASN A 40 23.53 0.55 -30.31
CA ASN A 40 23.66 1.22 -31.61
C ASN A 40 24.97 2.03 -31.73
N ARG A 41 26.03 1.66 -30.99
CA ARG A 41 27.30 2.39 -30.93
C ARG A 41 28.02 2.53 -32.26
N GLU A 42 27.73 1.65 -33.24
CA GLU A 42 28.33 1.68 -34.56
C GLU A 42 27.77 2.80 -35.46
N CYS A 43 26.63 3.37 -35.13
CA CYS A 43 25.97 4.40 -35.91
C CYS A 43 25.61 5.66 -35.08
N VAL A 44 25.28 6.73 -35.76
CA VAL A 44 24.76 7.93 -35.14
C VAL A 44 23.25 7.78 -34.96
N VAL A 45 22.78 7.86 -33.72
CA VAL A 45 21.37 7.75 -33.39
C VAL A 45 20.73 9.12 -33.43
N SER A 46 19.69 9.30 -34.24
CA SER A 46 18.97 10.57 -34.32
C SER A 46 18.12 10.85 -33.06
N LYS A 47 17.72 12.11 -32.86
CA LYS A 47 16.78 12.48 -31.79
C LYS A 47 15.47 11.70 -31.88
N ASP A 48 14.94 11.60 -33.10
CA ASP A 48 13.67 10.91 -33.35
C ASP A 48 13.76 9.42 -33.06
N ASP A 49 14.90 8.78 -33.37
CA ASP A 49 15.13 7.37 -33.05
C ASP A 49 15.21 7.15 -31.54
N LEU A 50 15.90 8.05 -30.80
CA LEU A 50 15.92 8.01 -29.33
C LEU A 50 14.54 8.20 -28.72
N ILE A 51 13.79 9.17 -29.20
CA ILE A 51 12.41 9.43 -28.73
C ILE A 51 11.53 8.20 -29.00
N ARG A 52 11.63 7.62 -30.18
CA ARG A 52 10.87 6.42 -30.55
C ARG A 52 11.24 5.22 -29.70
N ALA A 53 12.53 5.01 -29.46
CA ALA A 53 13.04 3.85 -28.73
C ALA A 53 12.77 3.94 -27.22
N VAL A 54 13.06 5.08 -26.59
CA VAL A 54 13.01 5.27 -25.13
C VAL A 54 11.62 5.69 -24.67
N TRP A 55 10.95 6.59 -25.41
CA TRP A 55 9.62 7.09 -25.05
C TRP A 55 8.49 6.51 -25.91
N LYS A 56 8.80 5.49 -26.74
CA LYS A 56 7.81 4.76 -27.55
C LYS A 56 6.95 5.68 -28.43
N GLY A 57 7.58 6.72 -28.98
CA GLY A 57 6.91 7.68 -29.87
C GLY A 57 6.08 8.74 -29.17
N ARG A 58 6.09 8.84 -27.84
CA ARG A 58 5.44 9.95 -27.13
C ARG A 58 6.12 11.27 -27.50
N ILE A 59 5.33 12.32 -27.69
CA ILE A 59 5.85 13.68 -27.92
C ILE A 59 6.48 14.17 -26.63
N ILE A 60 7.80 14.35 -26.62
CA ILE A 60 8.54 14.96 -25.54
C ILE A 60 9.20 16.25 -26.00
N SER A 61 9.44 17.17 -25.08
CA SER A 61 10.18 18.40 -25.39
C SER A 61 11.68 18.10 -25.57
N ASP A 62 12.37 18.90 -26.37
CA ASP A 62 13.84 18.86 -26.50
C ASP A 62 14.54 19.02 -25.15
N ALA A 63 13.94 19.76 -24.22
CA ALA A 63 14.43 19.92 -22.85
C ALA A 63 14.39 18.59 -22.08
N ALA A 64 13.34 17.79 -22.19
CA ALA A 64 13.22 16.49 -21.53
C ALA A 64 14.24 15.49 -22.05
N LEU A 65 14.46 15.42 -23.37
CA LEU A 65 15.52 14.60 -23.96
C LEU A 65 16.91 15.03 -23.46
N THR A 66 17.17 16.34 -23.43
CA THR A 66 18.44 16.90 -22.96
C THR A 66 18.69 16.59 -21.49
N THR A 67 17.66 16.69 -20.64
CA THR A 67 17.73 16.34 -19.22
C THR A 67 18.07 14.85 -19.03
N CYS A 68 17.40 13.98 -19.77
CA CYS A 68 17.65 12.54 -19.71
C CYS A 68 19.09 12.20 -20.19
N LEU A 69 19.56 12.82 -21.27
CA LEU A 69 20.92 12.64 -21.77
C LEU A 69 21.98 13.14 -20.77
N ASN A 70 21.71 14.25 -20.09
CA ASN A 70 22.61 14.76 -19.05
C ASN A 70 22.63 13.83 -17.82
N ALA A 71 21.50 13.23 -17.47
CA ALA A 71 21.45 12.21 -16.41
C ALA A 71 22.29 10.98 -16.77
N VAL A 72 22.21 10.50 -18.01
CA VAL A 72 23.07 9.42 -18.51
C VAL A 72 24.54 9.80 -18.41
N ARG A 73 24.94 10.95 -18.92
CA ARG A 73 26.33 11.43 -18.87
C ARG A 73 26.83 11.50 -17.44
N SER A 74 26.05 12.09 -16.55
CA SER A 74 26.42 12.17 -15.13
C SER A 74 26.64 10.79 -14.52
N ALA A 75 25.79 9.82 -14.83
CA ALA A 75 25.88 8.45 -14.31
C ALA A 75 27.14 7.71 -14.79
N ILE A 76 27.61 7.98 -16.01
CA ILE A 76 28.83 7.36 -16.58
C ILE A 76 30.08 8.28 -16.51
N GLY A 77 30.05 9.32 -15.68
CA GLY A 77 31.18 10.23 -15.49
C GLY A 77 31.55 11.07 -16.72
N ASP A 78 30.64 11.23 -17.69
CA ASP A 78 30.80 12.09 -18.86
C ASP A 78 30.13 13.45 -18.65
N THR A 79 30.48 14.43 -19.46
CA THR A 79 29.84 15.76 -19.44
C THR A 79 29.53 16.23 -20.86
N GLY A 80 28.59 17.19 -20.97
CA GLY A 80 28.27 17.81 -22.24
C GLY A 80 29.44 18.53 -22.93
N GLU A 81 30.48 18.89 -22.15
CA GLU A 81 31.71 19.54 -22.65
C GLU A 81 32.77 18.51 -23.05
N ARG A 82 33.00 17.48 -22.24
CA ARG A 82 34.02 16.45 -22.48
C ARG A 82 33.62 15.50 -23.59
N GLN A 83 32.39 15.02 -23.59
CA GLN A 83 31.80 14.13 -24.61
C GLN A 83 32.69 12.94 -25.00
N HIS A 84 33.37 12.33 -24.02
CA HIS A 84 34.33 11.26 -24.29
C HIS A 84 33.65 9.89 -24.42
N LEU A 85 32.47 9.69 -23.79
CA LEU A 85 31.70 8.46 -23.92
C LEU A 85 30.48 8.64 -24.85
N ILE A 86 29.81 9.80 -24.77
CA ILE A 86 28.68 10.10 -25.65
C ILE A 86 28.92 11.41 -26.41
N LYS A 87 29.22 11.29 -27.71
CA LYS A 87 29.36 12.44 -28.60
C LYS A 87 28.04 12.98 -29.08
N THR A 88 27.88 14.33 -29.04
CA THR A 88 26.79 15.04 -29.73
C THR A 88 27.29 15.46 -31.12
N LEU A 89 26.57 15.03 -32.15
CA LEU A 89 26.80 15.47 -33.52
C LEU A 89 25.71 16.49 -33.89
N PRO A 90 26.04 17.77 -34.04
CA PRO A 90 25.08 18.82 -34.34
C PRO A 90 24.19 18.47 -35.56
N ARG A 91 22.88 18.59 -35.40
CA ARG A 91 21.85 18.27 -36.40
C ARG A 91 21.74 16.81 -36.83
N LYS A 92 22.62 15.90 -36.31
CA LYS A 92 22.62 14.48 -36.68
C LYS A 92 22.17 13.58 -35.55
N GLY A 93 22.50 13.92 -34.29
CA GLY A 93 22.11 13.11 -33.12
C GLY A 93 23.25 12.83 -32.16
N PHE A 94 23.25 11.63 -31.59
CA PHE A 94 24.18 11.20 -30.54
C PHE A 94 24.84 9.86 -30.92
N ARG A 95 26.03 9.63 -30.42
CA ARG A 95 26.73 8.36 -30.63
C ARG A 95 27.51 7.98 -29.37
N PHE A 96 27.39 6.73 -28.94
CA PHE A 96 28.26 6.15 -27.93
C PHE A 96 29.60 5.79 -28.59
N VAL A 97 30.73 6.24 -28.02
CA VAL A 97 32.04 6.14 -28.68
C VAL A 97 33.08 5.39 -27.89
N ALA A 98 32.79 4.94 -26.67
CA ALA A 98 33.71 4.11 -25.90
C ALA A 98 33.81 2.70 -26.50
N THR A 99 34.94 2.06 -26.26
CA THR A 99 35.14 0.63 -26.57
C THR A 99 34.32 -0.20 -25.59
N VAL A 100 33.42 -1.05 -26.10
CA VAL A 100 32.55 -1.90 -25.31
C VAL A 100 32.92 -3.36 -25.49
N GLN A 101 33.14 -4.06 -24.39
CA GLN A 101 33.26 -5.52 -24.37
C GLN A 101 31.92 -6.12 -23.96
N GLU A 102 31.48 -7.14 -24.70
CA GLU A 102 30.23 -7.85 -24.40
C GLU A 102 30.56 -9.17 -23.70
N GLU A 103 30.02 -9.34 -22.48
CA GLU A 103 30.07 -10.59 -21.75
C GLU A 103 28.70 -11.26 -21.79
N GLN A 104 28.59 -12.38 -22.48
CA GLN A 104 27.51 -13.31 -22.28
C GLN A 104 27.75 -14.05 -20.97
N ALA A 105 26.78 -14.11 -20.07
CA ALA A 105 26.86 -14.88 -18.84
C ALA A 105 27.25 -16.35 -19.19
N ARG A 106 28.52 -16.72 -18.97
CA ARG A 106 28.96 -18.10 -19.05
C ARG A 106 28.33 -18.84 -17.87
N ALA A 107 27.60 -19.90 -18.18
CA ALA A 107 27.30 -20.95 -17.21
C ALA A 107 28.63 -21.44 -16.64
N VAL A 108 28.74 -21.43 -15.33
CA VAL A 108 29.91 -21.96 -14.61
C VAL A 108 29.89 -23.47 -14.76
N ASP A 109 30.73 -24.01 -15.62
CA ASP A 109 31.02 -25.45 -15.69
C ASP A 109 31.72 -25.86 -14.40
N SER A 110 31.04 -26.59 -13.56
CA SER A 110 31.68 -27.42 -12.53
C SER A 110 31.77 -28.85 -13.03
N VAL A 111 33.00 -29.30 -13.13
CA VAL A 111 33.44 -30.65 -13.51
C VAL A 111 32.91 -31.68 -12.52
N GLY A 112 32.30 -32.73 -13.05
CA GLY A 112 32.48 -34.09 -12.48
C GLY A 112 31.23 -34.80 -11.94
N SER A 113 30.79 -35.75 -12.74
CA SER A 113 30.30 -37.10 -12.40
C SER A 113 28.81 -37.40 -12.22
N ALA A 114 28.40 -38.25 -13.16
CA ALA A 114 27.39 -39.35 -13.07
C ALA A 114 25.88 -39.04 -12.99
N VAL A 115 25.29 -39.12 -14.19
CA VAL A 115 24.03 -39.88 -14.52
C VAL A 115 23.06 -40.17 -13.38
N ARG A 116 21.90 -39.49 -13.44
CA ARG A 116 20.57 -40.15 -13.30
C ARG A 116 19.50 -39.24 -13.88
N SER A 117 18.76 -39.79 -14.84
CA SER A 117 17.52 -39.22 -15.39
C SER A 117 16.52 -38.99 -14.25
N GLY A 118 16.04 -37.76 -14.12
CA GLY A 118 14.93 -37.41 -13.25
C GLY A 118 14.38 -36.09 -13.73
N ASN A 119 13.09 -36.06 -14.09
CA ASN A 119 12.35 -34.89 -14.53
C ASN A 119 12.71 -33.65 -13.72
N ALA A 120 13.37 -32.69 -14.33
CA ALA A 120 13.61 -31.39 -13.75
C ALA A 120 12.29 -30.59 -13.81
N THR A 121 11.59 -30.55 -12.70
CA THR A 121 10.60 -29.50 -12.41
C THR A 121 11.33 -28.16 -12.50
N PRO A 122 10.80 -27.13 -13.15
CA PRO A 122 11.46 -25.84 -13.21
C PRO A 122 11.61 -25.30 -11.78
N THR A 123 12.86 -25.06 -11.39
CA THR A 123 13.23 -24.43 -10.12
C THR A 123 12.51 -23.08 -10.06
N GLN A 124 11.52 -22.97 -9.17
CA GLN A 124 10.89 -21.71 -8.85
C GLN A 124 11.99 -20.77 -8.36
N THR A 125 12.34 -19.80 -9.20
CA THR A 125 13.01 -18.59 -8.73
C THR A 125 12.19 -18.05 -7.58
N SER A 126 12.86 -17.72 -6.49
CA SER A 126 12.34 -17.04 -5.30
C SER A 126 11.75 -15.67 -5.72
N GLY A 127 10.66 -15.69 -6.47
CA GLY A 127 10.00 -14.53 -7.07
C GLY A 127 9.07 -13.85 -6.06
N ALA A 128 8.81 -12.59 -6.30
CA ALA A 128 7.90 -11.77 -5.52
C ALA A 128 6.62 -12.53 -5.15
N HIS A 129 6.30 -12.58 -3.84
CA HIS A 129 5.15 -13.32 -3.33
C HIS A 129 3.82 -12.85 -3.94
N LEU A 130 3.71 -11.56 -4.27
CA LEU A 130 2.55 -10.95 -4.92
C LEU A 130 2.84 -10.71 -6.41
N SER A 131 3.07 -11.77 -7.18
CA SER A 131 3.24 -11.66 -8.64
C SER A 131 1.89 -11.70 -9.34
N MET A 132 1.60 -10.70 -10.21
CA MET A 132 0.30 -10.59 -10.86
C MET A 132 0.36 -9.96 -12.25
N VAL A 133 -0.70 -10.18 -13.02
CA VAL A 133 -0.99 -9.46 -14.26
C VAL A 133 -2.40 -8.86 -14.21
N VAL A 134 -2.53 -7.62 -14.65
CA VAL A 134 -3.83 -6.98 -14.92
C VAL A 134 -4.09 -7.11 -16.41
N LEU A 135 -5.02 -7.98 -16.78
CA LEU A 135 -5.41 -8.12 -18.18
C LEU A 135 -6.23 -6.92 -18.65
N PRO A 136 -6.18 -6.55 -19.93
CA PRO A 136 -7.02 -5.50 -20.48
C PRO A 136 -8.49 -5.80 -20.23
N PHE A 137 -9.19 -4.86 -19.64
CA PHE A 137 -10.61 -5.02 -19.36
C PHE A 137 -11.41 -5.11 -20.67
N ALA A 138 -12.47 -5.90 -20.67
CA ALA A 138 -13.34 -6.04 -21.82
C ALA A 138 -14.37 -4.89 -21.89
N ASN A 139 -14.50 -4.25 -23.05
CA ASN A 139 -15.58 -3.30 -23.32
C ASN A 139 -16.84 -4.07 -23.78
N ILE A 140 -17.75 -4.36 -22.85
CA ILE A 140 -18.97 -5.12 -23.16
C ILE A 140 -20.00 -4.28 -23.94
N GLY A 141 -19.95 -2.96 -23.80
CA GLY A 141 -20.86 -2.04 -24.52
C GLY A 141 -20.55 -1.93 -26.00
N GLY A 142 -19.35 -2.31 -26.43
CA GLY A 142 -18.90 -2.23 -27.83
C GLY A 142 -18.77 -0.82 -28.39
N ASP A 143 -18.95 0.23 -27.57
CA ASP A 143 -18.83 1.61 -27.97
C ASP A 143 -17.33 1.99 -28.05
N PRO A 144 -16.82 2.35 -29.26
CA PRO A 144 -15.41 2.70 -29.43
C PRO A 144 -14.96 3.92 -28.58
N GLU A 145 -15.88 4.86 -28.29
CA GLU A 145 -15.57 6.02 -27.47
C GLU A 145 -15.26 5.67 -26.01
N GLN A 146 -15.67 4.48 -25.56
CA GLN A 146 -15.40 3.98 -24.20
C GLN A 146 -14.08 3.20 -24.11
N GLU A 147 -13.49 2.82 -25.22
CA GLU A 147 -12.25 2.02 -25.24
C GLU A 147 -11.12 2.74 -24.50
N TYR A 148 -11.05 4.08 -24.66
CA TYR A 148 -10.09 4.91 -23.94
C TYR A 148 -10.26 4.82 -22.41
N PHE A 149 -11.50 4.87 -21.91
CA PHE A 149 -11.77 4.72 -20.47
C PHE A 149 -11.40 3.32 -19.98
N VAL A 150 -11.76 2.30 -20.71
CA VAL A 150 -11.49 0.89 -20.37
C VAL A 150 -9.98 0.64 -20.26
N ASP A 151 -9.23 1.12 -21.25
CA ASP A 151 -7.76 1.04 -21.26
C ASP A 151 -7.15 1.86 -20.12
N GLY A 152 -7.71 3.03 -19.83
CA GLY A 152 -7.29 3.90 -18.73
C GLY A 152 -7.47 3.25 -17.35
N VAL A 153 -8.60 2.60 -17.08
CA VAL A 153 -8.83 1.84 -15.84
C VAL A 153 -7.78 0.73 -15.69
N THR A 154 -7.51 -0.03 -16.76
CA THR A 154 -6.50 -1.10 -16.75
C THR A 154 -5.11 -0.55 -16.45
N GLU A 155 -4.71 0.57 -17.08
CA GLU A 155 -3.40 1.20 -16.92
C GLU A 155 -3.22 1.77 -15.50
N SER A 156 -4.21 2.51 -15.00
CA SER A 156 -4.18 3.10 -13.66
C SER A 156 -4.12 2.02 -12.59
N LEU A 157 -4.92 0.96 -12.73
CA LEU A 157 -4.91 -0.17 -11.80
C LEU A 157 -3.58 -0.91 -11.82
N THR A 158 -2.98 -1.14 -12.99
CA THR A 158 -1.63 -1.71 -13.12
C THR A 158 -0.60 -0.86 -12.39
N THR A 159 -0.70 0.46 -12.51
CA THR A 159 0.20 1.42 -11.86
C THR A 159 0.05 1.38 -10.34
N ASP A 160 -1.18 1.43 -9.83
CA ASP A 160 -1.43 1.47 -8.39
C ASP A 160 -1.06 0.13 -7.70
N LEU A 161 -1.37 -0.99 -8.34
CA LEU A 161 -0.94 -2.30 -7.84
C LEU A 161 0.59 -2.47 -7.87
N SER A 162 1.29 -1.83 -8.81
CA SER A 162 2.76 -1.84 -8.85
C SER A 162 3.41 -1.06 -7.71
N ARG A 163 2.66 -0.18 -7.04
CA ARG A 163 3.14 0.57 -5.86
C ARG A 163 2.99 -0.22 -4.56
N MET A 164 2.24 -1.32 -4.58
CA MET A 164 2.13 -2.19 -3.41
C MET A 164 3.49 -2.85 -3.13
N ILE A 165 3.97 -2.71 -1.90
CA ILE A 165 5.27 -3.23 -1.51
C ILE A 165 5.27 -4.76 -1.61
N GLY A 166 6.34 -5.32 -2.20
CA GLY A 166 6.47 -6.75 -2.44
C GLY A 166 5.66 -7.28 -3.62
N SER A 167 4.96 -6.41 -4.38
CA SER A 167 4.27 -6.80 -5.60
C SER A 167 5.19 -6.80 -6.82
N PHE A 168 4.97 -7.76 -7.71
CA PHE A 168 5.52 -7.79 -9.05
C PHE A 168 4.35 -7.80 -10.04
N VAL A 169 4.17 -6.71 -10.77
CA VAL A 169 3.08 -6.56 -11.71
C VAL A 169 3.62 -6.56 -13.13
N ILE A 170 3.09 -7.44 -13.97
CA ILE A 170 3.44 -7.51 -15.39
C ILE A 170 3.09 -6.19 -16.07
N GLY A 171 4.07 -5.63 -16.79
CA GLY A 171 3.90 -4.36 -17.48
C GLY A 171 2.81 -4.38 -18.56
N ARG A 172 2.14 -3.23 -18.72
CA ARG A 172 1.02 -3.00 -19.62
C ARG A 172 1.20 -3.61 -21.01
N ASN A 173 2.36 -3.42 -21.64
CA ASN A 173 2.60 -3.87 -23.01
C ASN A 173 2.45 -5.39 -23.17
N THR A 174 2.93 -6.15 -22.20
CA THR A 174 2.78 -7.61 -22.18
C THR A 174 1.32 -7.99 -21.93
N ALA A 175 0.67 -7.39 -20.95
CA ALA A 175 -0.74 -7.63 -20.65
C ALA A 175 -1.64 -7.34 -21.86
N PHE A 176 -1.39 -6.23 -22.59
CA PHE A 176 -2.17 -5.83 -23.76
C PHE A 176 -2.00 -6.76 -24.99
N THR A 177 -1.04 -7.66 -25.00
CA THR A 177 -0.97 -8.71 -26.03
C THR A 177 -2.15 -9.68 -25.96
N TYR A 178 -2.85 -9.74 -24.83
CA TYR A 178 -4.06 -10.55 -24.60
C TYR A 178 -5.36 -9.80 -24.92
N LYS A 179 -5.32 -8.51 -25.30
CA LYS A 179 -6.51 -7.72 -25.58
C LYS A 179 -7.36 -8.35 -26.70
N GLY A 180 -8.66 -8.53 -26.42
CA GLY A 180 -9.62 -9.11 -27.36
C GLY A 180 -9.47 -10.61 -27.60
N LYS A 181 -8.59 -11.30 -26.87
CA LYS A 181 -8.42 -12.75 -26.98
C LYS A 181 -9.18 -13.47 -25.88
N HIS A 182 -9.85 -14.59 -26.25
CA HIS A 182 -10.32 -15.54 -25.25
C HIS A 182 -9.14 -16.39 -24.79
N VAL A 183 -8.73 -16.20 -23.56
CA VAL A 183 -7.56 -16.87 -22.99
C VAL A 183 -7.95 -17.69 -21.76
N ASP A 184 -7.30 -18.82 -21.59
CA ASP A 184 -7.35 -19.57 -20.34
C ASP A 184 -6.47 -18.86 -19.31
N LEU A 185 -7.07 -18.32 -18.23
CA LEU A 185 -6.38 -17.52 -17.22
C LEU A 185 -5.31 -18.31 -16.48
N LYS A 186 -5.51 -19.61 -16.30
CA LYS A 186 -4.49 -20.50 -15.74
C LYS A 186 -3.27 -20.60 -16.66
N ARG A 187 -3.50 -20.69 -17.97
CA ARG A 187 -2.43 -20.68 -18.95
C ARG A 187 -1.70 -19.33 -18.98
N VAL A 188 -2.41 -18.21 -18.86
CA VAL A 188 -1.81 -16.87 -18.76
C VAL A 188 -0.90 -16.78 -17.53
N GLY A 189 -1.36 -17.25 -16.36
CA GLY A 189 -0.56 -17.30 -15.14
C GLY A 189 0.75 -18.08 -15.33
N GLN A 190 0.67 -19.23 -15.99
CA GLN A 190 1.84 -20.07 -16.29
C GLN A 190 2.79 -19.44 -17.32
N GLU A 191 2.27 -18.89 -18.43
CA GLU A 191 3.06 -18.25 -19.49
C GLU A 191 3.82 -17.02 -18.98
N LEU A 192 3.20 -16.24 -18.09
CA LEU A 192 3.81 -15.02 -17.54
C LEU A 192 4.55 -15.25 -16.22
N GLY A 193 4.48 -16.46 -15.66
CA GLY A 193 5.11 -16.79 -14.37
C GLY A 193 4.53 -15.98 -13.21
N VAL A 194 3.23 -15.63 -13.27
CA VAL A 194 2.55 -14.87 -12.22
C VAL A 194 1.55 -15.72 -11.48
N ARG A 195 1.41 -15.42 -10.19
CA ARG A 195 0.50 -16.13 -9.29
C ARG A 195 -0.94 -15.68 -9.41
N TYR A 196 -1.17 -14.41 -9.68
CA TYR A 196 -2.49 -13.82 -9.73
C TYR A 196 -2.78 -13.22 -11.10
N VAL A 197 -4.00 -13.43 -11.58
CA VAL A 197 -4.53 -12.82 -12.80
C VAL A 197 -5.74 -11.97 -12.41
N LEU A 198 -5.69 -10.69 -12.71
CA LEU A 198 -6.81 -9.78 -12.58
C LEU A 198 -7.42 -9.55 -13.95
N GLU A 199 -8.71 -9.80 -14.07
CA GLU A 199 -9.48 -9.49 -15.29
C GLU A 199 -10.71 -8.66 -14.94
N GLY A 200 -11.27 -8.00 -15.93
CA GLY A 200 -12.47 -7.21 -15.72
C GLY A 200 -13.19 -6.83 -17.00
N SER A 201 -14.34 -6.21 -16.81
CA SER A 201 -15.15 -5.69 -17.91
C SER A 201 -15.80 -4.37 -17.54
N VAL A 202 -16.01 -3.53 -18.55
CA VAL A 202 -16.71 -2.26 -18.42
C VAL A 202 -17.92 -2.27 -19.34
N GLN A 203 -19.07 -1.85 -18.82
CA GLN A 203 -20.32 -1.70 -19.57
C GLN A 203 -20.95 -0.36 -19.26
N ARG A 204 -21.28 0.42 -20.27
CA ARG A 204 -22.08 1.64 -20.15
C ARG A 204 -23.52 1.41 -20.59
N SER A 205 -24.46 1.96 -19.84
CA SER A 205 -25.88 1.98 -20.20
C SER A 205 -26.44 3.37 -19.86
N GLY A 206 -26.64 4.19 -20.87
CA GLY A 206 -27.04 5.59 -20.71
C GLY A 206 -26.06 6.38 -19.84
N ASN A 207 -26.54 6.90 -18.72
CA ASN A 207 -25.74 7.68 -17.76
C ASN A 207 -25.17 6.82 -16.61
N ARG A 208 -25.10 5.50 -16.77
CA ARG A 208 -24.51 4.59 -15.76
C ARG A 208 -23.39 3.77 -16.38
N MET A 209 -22.35 3.58 -15.59
CA MET A 209 -21.23 2.70 -15.93
C MET A 209 -21.09 1.61 -14.88
N ARG A 210 -20.92 0.39 -15.37
CA ARG A 210 -20.67 -0.79 -14.56
C ARG A 210 -19.28 -1.33 -14.86
N VAL A 211 -18.50 -1.54 -13.81
CA VAL A 211 -17.19 -2.19 -13.88
C VAL A 211 -17.26 -3.48 -13.06
N ASN A 212 -16.97 -4.61 -13.68
CA ASN A 212 -16.81 -5.88 -12.97
C ASN A 212 -15.33 -6.23 -12.98
N VAL A 213 -14.84 -6.75 -11.86
CA VAL A 213 -13.44 -7.15 -11.70
C VAL A 213 -13.37 -8.45 -10.95
N GLN A 214 -12.43 -9.33 -11.33
CA GLN A 214 -12.22 -10.63 -10.72
C GLN A 214 -10.72 -10.86 -10.53
N LEU A 215 -10.36 -11.39 -9.35
CA LEU A 215 -9.02 -11.87 -9.03
C LEU A 215 -9.02 -13.39 -9.07
N ILE A 216 -8.14 -13.96 -9.86
CA ILE A 216 -8.03 -15.39 -10.11
C ILE A 216 -6.64 -15.87 -9.69
N ASP A 217 -6.60 -17.02 -9.03
CA ASP A 217 -5.35 -17.75 -8.78
C ASP A 217 -4.87 -18.39 -10.09
N GLY A 218 -3.74 -17.93 -10.61
CA GLY A 218 -3.17 -18.36 -11.89
C GLY A 218 -2.64 -19.81 -11.89
N GLU A 219 -2.43 -20.42 -10.72
CA GLU A 219 -2.03 -21.82 -10.62
C GLU A 219 -3.24 -22.76 -10.68
N THR A 220 -4.30 -22.42 -9.94
CA THR A 220 -5.48 -23.29 -9.79
C THR A 220 -6.63 -22.92 -10.71
N GLY A 221 -6.71 -21.68 -11.18
CA GLY A 221 -7.83 -21.12 -11.92
C GLY A 221 -9.03 -20.77 -11.02
N ILE A 222 -8.87 -20.83 -9.69
CA ILE A 222 -9.96 -20.54 -8.75
C ILE A 222 -10.14 -19.03 -8.64
N HIS A 223 -11.41 -18.58 -8.71
CA HIS A 223 -11.77 -17.19 -8.42
C HIS A 223 -11.62 -16.93 -6.92
N LEU A 224 -10.71 -16.03 -6.56
CA LEU A 224 -10.44 -15.66 -5.17
C LEU A 224 -11.39 -14.56 -4.71
N TRP A 225 -11.71 -13.63 -5.62
CA TRP A 225 -12.52 -12.47 -5.33
C TRP A 225 -13.16 -11.92 -6.60
N ALA A 226 -14.35 -11.32 -6.46
CA ALA A 226 -15.04 -10.60 -7.52
C ALA A 226 -15.80 -9.40 -6.94
N GLU A 227 -15.79 -8.27 -7.65
CA GLU A 227 -16.51 -7.04 -7.27
C GLU A 227 -17.18 -6.39 -8.48
N ARG A 228 -18.29 -5.70 -8.21
CA ARG A 228 -19.02 -4.94 -9.21
C ARG A 228 -19.27 -3.52 -8.73
N PHE A 229 -18.83 -2.57 -9.52
CA PHE A 229 -19.08 -1.15 -9.34
C PHE A 229 -20.18 -0.71 -10.33
N ASP A 230 -21.16 0.04 -9.85
CA ASP A 230 -22.27 0.56 -10.66
C ASP A 230 -22.48 2.03 -10.25
N LYS A 231 -22.08 2.97 -11.10
CA LYS A 231 -22.02 4.40 -10.81
C LYS A 231 -22.65 5.24 -11.92
N PRO A 232 -23.23 6.41 -11.58
CA PRO A 232 -23.57 7.44 -12.57
C PRO A 232 -22.31 7.97 -13.22
N VAL A 233 -22.35 8.23 -14.53
CA VAL A 233 -21.29 8.88 -15.28
C VAL A 233 -21.44 10.39 -15.10
N ALA A 234 -20.85 10.98 -14.06
CA ALA A 234 -20.82 12.42 -13.86
C ALA A 234 -19.52 13.04 -14.40
N ASP A 235 -18.39 12.44 -14.02
CA ASP A 235 -17.05 12.72 -14.53
C ASP A 235 -16.32 11.40 -14.73
N LEU A 236 -15.76 11.17 -15.92
CA LEU A 236 -15.10 9.92 -16.28
C LEU A 236 -13.76 9.74 -15.53
N PHE A 237 -13.01 10.81 -15.33
CA PHE A 237 -11.72 10.74 -14.64
C PHE A 237 -11.91 10.55 -13.14
N ASP A 238 -12.77 11.33 -12.49
CA ASP A 238 -13.09 11.18 -11.07
C ASP A 238 -13.62 9.77 -10.78
N MET A 239 -14.42 9.21 -11.68
CA MET A 239 -14.95 7.86 -11.54
C MET A 239 -13.85 6.81 -11.74
N GLN A 240 -12.94 7.00 -12.70
CA GLN A 240 -11.79 6.12 -12.91
C GLN A 240 -10.92 6.07 -11.65
N ASP A 241 -10.57 7.22 -11.10
CA ASP A 241 -9.74 7.32 -9.90
C ASP A 241 -10.43 6.66 -8.69
N GLU A 242 -11.73 6.89 -8.50
CA GLU A 242 -12.49 6.24 -7.42
C GLU A 242 -12.54 4.72 -7.58
N VAL A 243 -12.79 4.21 -8.79
CA VAL A 243 -12.85 2.76 -9.06
C VAL A 243 -11.48 2.14 -8.83
N VAL A 244 -10.42 2.74 -9.36
CA VAL A 244 -9.04 2.24 -9.22
C VAL A 244 -8.61 2.23 -7.77
N ALA A 245 -8.83 3.33 -7.02
CA ALA A 245 -8.49 3.42 -5.62
C ALA A 245 -9.20 2.36 -4.76
N ARG A 246 -10.50 2.14 -5.01
CA ARG A 246 -11.27 1.10 -4.31
C ARG A 246 -10.76 -0.30 -4.62
N LEU A 247 -10.48 -0.58 -5.89
CA LEU A 247 -9.94 -1.86 -6.32
C LEU A 247 -8.59 -2.14 -5.69
N ALA A 248 -7.66 -1.19 -5.72
CA ALA A 248 -6.34 -1.35 -5.13
C ALA A 248 -6.40 -1.66 -3.62
N ASN A 249 -7.25 -0.94 -2.87
CA ASN A 249 -7.44 -1.18 -1.44
C ASN A 249 -8.04 -2.57 -1.14
N GLN A 250 -9.06 -2.97 -1.87
CA GLN A 250 -9.71 -4.28 -1.66
C GLN A 250 -8.80 -5.43 -2.06
N LEU A 251 -8.15 -5.32 -3.22
CA LEU A 251 -7.20 -6.32 -3.70
C LEU A 251 -6.04 -6.52 -2.72
N GLY A 252 -5.51 -5.46 -2.12
CA GLY A 252 -4.47 -5.55 -1.10
C GLY A 252 -4.86 -6.46 0.07
N THR A 253 -6.07 -6.31 0.59
CA THR A 253 -6.59 -7.15 1.68
C THR A 253 -6.81 -8.60 1.25
N GLU A 254 -7.37 -8.82 0.06
CA GLU A 254 -7.64 -10.17 -0.46
C GLU A 254 -6.34 -10.91 -0.80
N LEU A 255 -5.34 -10.22 -1.37
CA LEU A 255 -4.03 -10.79 -1.65
C LEU A 255 -3.30 -11.22 -0.38
N VAL A 256 -3.31 -10.38 0.67
CA VAL A 256 -2.76 -10.75 2.00
C VAL A 256 -3.46 -11.99 2.54
N THR A 257 -4.79 -12.07 2.43
CA THR A 257 -5.57 -13.23 2.90
C THR A 257 -5.25 -14.49 2.10
N ALA A 258 -5.10 -14.38 0.78
CA ALA A 258 -4.76 -15.49 -0.09
C ALA A 258 -3.35 -16.03 0.19
N GLU A 259 -2.35 -15.14 0.34
CA GLU A 259 -0.99 -15.53 0.68
C GLU A 259 -0.90 -16.16 2.08
N ALA A 260 -1.61 -15.62 3.07
CA ALA A 260 -1.66 -16.22 4.41
C ALA A 260 -2.23 -17.65 4.38
N ARG A 261 -3.33 -17.89 3.64
CA ARG A 261 -3.91 -19.24 3.47
C ARG A 261 -2.95 -20.20 2.77
N ARG A 262 -2.14 -19.70 1.85
CA ARG A 262 -1.11 -20.49 1.17
C ARG A 262 0.03 -20.83 2.14
N ALA A 263 0.50 -19.84 2.89
CA ALA A 263 1.53 -20.00 3.91
C ALA A 263 1.16 -21.00 4.99
N ASP A 264 -0.13 -21.07 5.39
CA ASP A 264 -0.64 -22.07 6.35
C ASP A 264 -0.49 -23.52 5.86
N ARG A 265 -0.41 -23.72 4.54
CA ARG A 265 -0.24 -25.05 3.90
C ARG A 265 1.23 -25.35 3.58
N ALA A 266 2.12 -24.37 3.71
CA ALA A 266 3.54 -24.54 3.40
C ALA A 266 4.22 -25.38 4.51
N PRO A 267 4.94 -26.46 4.17
CA PRO A 267 5.64 -27.28 5.18
C PRO A 267 6.78 -26.50 5.86
N HIS A 268 7.36 -25.52 5.16
CA HIS A 268 8.43 -24.64 5.66
C HIS A 268 8.14 -23.21 5.21
N PRO A 269 7.36 -22.44 6.00
CA PRO A 269 7.06 -21.05 5.65
C PRO A 269 8.34 -20.20 5.71
N ASN A 270 8.53 -19.34 4.70
CA ASN A 270 9.62 -18.37 4.68
C ASN A 270 9.23 -17.07 5.42
N SER A 271 10.16 -16.10 5.45
CA SER A 271 9.94 -14.83 6.16
C SER A 271 8.71 -14.05 5.66
N MET A 272 8.47 -14.02 4.34
CA MET A 272 7.30 -13.34 3.79
C MET A 272 5.99 -14.11 4.05
N ASP A 273 6.02 -15.45 4.04
CA ASP A 273 4.86 -16.26 4.41
C ASP A 273 4.40 -15.94 5.85
N LEU A 274 5.35 -15.83 6.78
CA LEU A 274 5.06 -15.46 8.16
C LEU A 274 4.55 -14.01 8.30
N TYR A 275 5.07 -13.10 7.48
CA TYR A 275 4.56 -11.73 7.40
C TYR A 275 3.08 -11.71 6.96
N PHE A 276 2.71 -12.43 5.89
CA PHE A 276 1.32 -12.48 5.44
C PHE A 276 0.39 -13.12 6.46
N GLN A 277 0.82 -14.19 7.15
CA GLN A 277 0.07 -14.76 8.26
C GLN A 277 -0.13 -13.75 9.40
N GLY A 278 0.92 -12.96 9.72
CA GLY A 278 0.86 -11.89 10.72
C GLY A 278 -0.15 -10.80 10.33
N MET A 279 -0.10 -10.33 9.08
CA MET A 279 -1.05 -9.33 8.58
C MET A 279 -2.49 -9.87 8.56
N ALA A 280 -2.69 -11.12 8.16
CA ALA A 280 -4.01 -11.73 8.19
C ALA A 280 -4.56 -11.84 9.62
N SER A 281 -3.71 -12.14 10.63
CA SER A 281 -4.10 -12.12 12.03
C SER A 281 -4.50 -10.71 12.49
N ALA A 282 -3.69 -9.70 12.18
CA ALA A 282 -3.97 -8.29 12.51
C ALA A 282 -5.25 -7.77 11.85
N ASN A 283 -5.59 -8.22 10.64
CA ASN A 283 -6.81 -7.82 9.92
C ASN A 283 -8.10 -8.46 10.48
N ARG A 284 -8.01 -9.49 11.35
CA ARG A 284 -9.19 -10.05 12.03
C ARG A 284 -9.80 -9.11 13.08
N GLY A 285 -9.07 -8.09 13.53
CA GLY A 285 -9.50 -7.10 14.50
C GLY A 285 -8.43 -6.82 15.57
N PHE A 286 -8.64 -5.72 16.32
CA PHE A 286 -7.65 -5.21 17.28
C PHE A 286 -7.76 -5.88 18.66
N THR A 287 -8.09 -7.17 18.74
CA THR A 287 -8.06 -7.87 20.02
C THR A 287 -6.62 -8.14 20.48
N PRO A 288 -6.35 -8.21 21.79
CA PRO A 288 -5.01 -8.52 22.32
C PRO A 288 -4.44 -9.83 21.76
N GLU A 289 -5.28 -10.84 21.56
CA GLU A 289 -4.90 -12.15 21.02
C GLU A 289 -4.44 -12.05 19.58
N ASN A 290 -5.25 -11.39 18.71
CA ASN A 290 -4.93 -11.21 17.31
C ASN A 290 -3.63 -10.42 17.11
N LEU A 291 -3.48 -9.30 17.86
CA LEU A 291 -2.29 -8.46 17.77
C LEU A 291 -1.04 -9.15 18.37
N SER A 292 -1.19 -9.97 19.42
CA SER A 292 -0.09 -10.76 19.98
C SER A 292 0.34 -11.86 19.02
N GLN A 293 -0.61 -12.54 18.38
CA GLN A 293 -0.33 -13.53 17.35
C GLN A 293 0.37 -12.90 16.15
N ALA A 294 -0.15 -11.75 15.67
CA ALA A 294 0.47 -11.02 14.57
C ALA A 294 1.92 -10.66 14.88
N ARG A 295 2.18 -10.07 16.06
CA ARG A 295 3.52 -9.71 16.51
C ARG A 295 4.46 -10.91 16.54
N SER A 296 4.03 -12.03 17.13
CA SER A 296 4.83 -13.27 17.18
C SER A 296 5.20 -13.77 15.78
N LEU A 297 4.27 -13.68 14.82
CA LEU A 297 4.52 -14.07 13.44
C LEU A 297 5.53 -13.13 12.75
N PHE A 298 5.46 -11.82 12.99
CA PHE A 298 6.43 -10.86 12.49
C PHE A 298 7.82 -11.06 13.10
N GLU A 299 7.92 -11.33 14.40
CA GLU A 299 9.18 -11.65 15.08
C GLU A 299 9.82 -12.94 14.53
N ARG A 300 9.02 -13.96 14.23
CA ARG A 300 9.48 -15.18 13.58
C ARG A 300 9.92 -14.89 12.14
N ALA A 301 9.21 -14.04 11.40
CA ALA A 301 9.63 -13.60 10.08
C ALA A 301 11.01 -12.93 10.12
N LEU A 302 11.23 -12.06 11.10
CA LEU A 302 12.52 -11.38 11.32
C LEU A 302 13.63 -12.34 11.78
N SER A 303 13.30 -13.43 12.49
CA SER A 303 14.30 -14.44 12.84
C SER A 303 14.81 -15.22 11.62
N LEU A 304 14.01 -15.33 10.57
CA LEU A 304 14.41 -15.94 9.30
C LEU A 304 15.12 -14.94 8.36
N ASP A 305 14.67 -13.69 8.37
CA ASP A 305 15.25 -12.60 7.59
C ASP A 305 15.19 -11.29 8.38
N HIS A 306 16.31 -10.92 8.99
CA HIS A 306 16.43 -9.69 9.79
C HIS A 306 16.27 -8.40 8.94
N GLY A 307 16.41 -8.50 7.63
CA GLY A 307 16.24 -7.41 6.67
C GLY A 307 14.82 -7.25 6.16
N ASN A 308 13.88 -8.09 6.55
CA ASN A 308 12.48 -8.00 6.11
C ASN A 308 11.80 -6.73 6.65
N ILE A 309 11.78 -5.68 5.82
CA ILE A 309 11.22 -4.37 6.16
C ILE A 309 9.73 -4.48 6.48
N GLU A 310 8.97 -5.30 5.74
CA GLU A 310 7.55 -5.47 5.96
C GLU A 310 7.25 -6.08 7.33
N ALA A 311 8.04 -7.05 7.75
CA ALA A 311 7.93 -7.62 9.08
C ALA A 311 8.32 -6.63 10.18
N LEU A 312 9.31 -5.73 9.95
CA LEU A 312 9.63 -4.63 10.87
C LEU A 312 8.45 -3.65 10.98
N VAL A 313 7.85 -3.24 9.86
CA VAL A 313 6.64 -2.39 9.85
C VAL A 313 5.50 -3.10 10.55
N GLY A 314 5.34 -4.41 10.34
CA GLY A 314 4.35 -5.24 11.01
C GLY A 314 4.51 -5.29 12.53
N THR A 315 5.75 -5.38 13.06
CA THR A 315 5.98 -5.31 14.51
C THR A 315 5.61 -3.95 15.07
N ALA A 316 6.01 -2.85 14.39
CA ALA A 316 5.62 -1.49 14.78
C ALA A 316 4.09 -1.32 14.73
N TYR A 317 3.44 -1.83 13.70
CA TYR A 317 1.97 -1.83 13.60
C TYR A 317 1.31 -2.51 14.81
N ALA A 318 1.77 -3.72 15.18
CA ALA A 318 1.22 -4.46 16.32
C ALA A 318 1.41 -3.69 17.63
N ASP A 319 2.58 -3.07 17.85
CA ASP A 319 2.87 -2.26 19.04
C ASP A 319 2.00 -1.01 19.11
N VAL A 320 1.85 -0.29 17.98
CA VAL A 320 0.99 0.90 17.88
C VAL A 320 -0.47 0.52 18.17
N MET A 321 -1.01 -0.51 17.51
CA MET A 321 -2.41 -0.89 17.68
C MET A 321 -2.71 -1.35 19.12
N ARG A 322 -1.78 -2.04 19.78
CA ARG A 322 -1.92 -2.42 21.19
C ARG A 322 -1.83 -1.24 22.15
N SER A 323 -1.08 -0.17 21.79
CA SER A 323 -0.93 1.02 22.63
C SER A 323 -2.14 1.94 22.61
N ILE A 324 -2.97 1.85 21.56
CA ILE A 324 -4.16 2.69 21.38
C ILE A 324 -5.31 2.21 22.27
N ASP A 325 -5.35 0.92 22.62
CA ASP A 325 -6.38 0.35 23.46
C ASP A 325 -6.08 0.64 24.94
N PHE A 326 -7.13 0.91 25.73
CA PHE A 326 -7.03 1.15 27.18
C PHE A 326 -6.78 -0.12 28.00
N GLN A 327 -6.47 -1.24 27.34
CA GLN A 327 -6.31 -2.56 27.98
C GLN A 327 -4.93 -2.75 28.62
N THR A 328 -3.92 -1.97 28.26
CA THR A 328 -2.54 -2.18 28.71
C THR A 328 -1.93 -0.92 29.36
N ASP A 329 -1.14 -1.11 30.43
CA ASP A 329 -0.44 -0.03 31.12
C ASP A 329 0.95 0.26 30.51
N ASP A 330 1.38 -0.51 29.51
CA ASP A 330 2.68 -0.40 28.84
C ASP A 330 2.67 0.49 27.58
N LYS A 331 1.60 1.29 27.40
CA LYS A 331 1.44 2.21 26.26
C LYS A 331 2.69 3.06 25.96
N PRO A 332 3.34 3.77 26.93
CA PRO A 332 4.51 4.58 26.64
C PRO A 332 5.68 3.75 26.10
N VAL A 333 5.89 2.55 26.66
CA VAL A 333 6.98 1.64 26.25
C VAL A 333 6.77 1.15 24.83
N ARG A 334 5.53 0.79 24.46
CA ARG A 334 5.20 0.31 23.11
C ARG A 334 5.31 1.43 22.07
N LEU A 335 4.80 2.62 22.40
CA LEU A 335 4.94 3.76 21.49
C LEU A 335 6.41 4.12 21.26
N ALA A 336 7.25 4.09 22.30
CA ALA A 336 8.68 4.34 22.15
C ALA A 336 9.39 3.26 21.32
N ALA A 337 9.03 1.99 21.50
CA ALA A 337 9.57 0.89 20.71
C ALA A 337 9.16 1.01 19.23
N ALA A 338 7.89 1.32 18.96
CA ALA A 338 7.39 1.57 17.61
C ALA A 338 8.08 2.80 16.98
N GLU A 339 8.25 3.89 17.73
CA GLU A 339 8.94 5.10 17.26
C GLU A 339 10.37 4.78 16.83
N ALA A 340 11.13 4.05 17.65
CA ALA A 340 12.50 3.67 17.34
C ALA A 340 12.57 2.78 16.07
N THR A 341 11.66 1.79 15.95
CA THR A 341 11.60 0.92 14.78
C THR A 341 11.26 1.69 13.52
N LEU A 342 10.25 2.56 13.56
CA LEU A 342 9.82 3.36 12.40
C LEU A 342 10.87 4.39 11.99
N THR A 343 11.55 5.03 12.94
CA THR A 343 12.67 5.93 12.66
C THR A 343 13.79 5.21 11.93
N LYS A 344 14.12 3.98 12.36
CA LYS A 344 15.10 3.14 11.67
C LYS A 344 14.65 2.80 10.25
N ILE A 345 13.40 2.40 10.04
CA ILE A 345 12.85 2.08 8.73
C ILE A 345 12.93 3.30 7.81
N LEU A 346 12.45 4.46 8.26
CA LEU A 346 12.44 5.68 7.46
C LEU A 346 13.84 6.22 7.16
N SER A 347 14.85 5.92 8.00
CA SER A 347 16.24 6.21 7.66
C SER A 347 16.80 5.35 6.53
N MET A 348 16.29 4.12 6.34
CA MET A 348 16.69 3.20 5.28
C MET A 348 15.84 3.37 4.02
N ILE A 349 14.54 3.59 4.19
CA ILE A 349 13.55 3.73 3.11
C ILE A 349 12.69 4.97 3.38
N PRO A 350 13.16 6.17 3.01
CA PRO A 350 12.45 7.43 3.28
C PRO A 350 11.07 7.53 2.63
N ASN A 351 10.80 6.76 1.58
CA ASN A 351 9.55 6.83 0.82
C ASN A 351 8.59 5.65 1.16
N HIS A 352 8.60 5.16 2.39
CA HIS A 352 7.73 4.07 2.81
C HIS A 352 6.41 4.61 3.39
N ALA A 353 5.34 4.64 2.58
CA ALA A 353 4.05 5.27 2.93
C ALA A 353 3.47 4.75 4.26
N MET A 354 3.43 3.41 4.45
CA MET A 354 2.90 2.82 5.68
C MET A 354 3.74 3.17 6.92
N ALA A 355 5.06 3.27 6.80
CA ALA A 355 5.92 3.65 7.91
C ALA A 355 5.67 5.12 8.33
N HIS A 356 5.52 6.05 7.38
CA HIS A 356 5.09 7.42 7.65
C HIS A 356 3.72 7.46 8.34
N CYS A 357 2.74 6.72 7.83
CA CYS A 357 1.41 6.65 8.44
C CYS A 357 1.49 6.19 9.90
N LEU A 358 2.19 5.08 10.19
CA LEU A 358 2.34 4.56 11.55
C LEU A 358 3.15 5.50 12.45
N PHE A 359 4.18 6.15 11.92
CA PHE A 359 4.95 7.15 12.64
C PHE A 359 4.07 8.34 13.03
N GLY A 360 3.20 8.77 12.10
CA GLY A 360 2.16 9.77 12.39
C GLY A 360 1.24 9.35 13.52
N VAL A 361 0.79 8.09 13.55
CA VAL A 361 -0.04 7.57 14.64
C VAL A 361 0.70 7.60 15.98
N VAL A 362 1.96 7.18 16.02
CA VAL A 362 2.80 7.26 17.23
C VAL A 362 2.85 8.70 17.74
N GLN A 363 3.07 9.66 16.86
CA GLN A 363 3.14 11.08 17.25
C GLN A 363 1.80 11.62 17.75
N ILE A 364 0.67 11.26 17.09
CA ILE A 364 -0.68 11.63 17.50
C ILE A 364 -0.95 11.18 18.94
N PHE A 365 -0.58 9.94 19.28
CA PHE A 365 -0.80 9.38 20.62
C PHE A 365 0.30 9.73 21.64
N SER A 366 1.34 10.46 21.21
CA SER A 366 2.44 10.98 22.04
C SER A 366 2.37 12.49 22.25
N ASN A 367 1.15 13.09 22.23
CA ASN A 367 0.92 14.53 22.41
C ASN A 367 1.59 15.42 21.34
N ARG A 368 1.77 14.88 20.12
CA ARG A 368 2.38 15.56 18.97
C ARG A 368 1.43 15.47 17.75
N ALA A 369 0.13 15.76 17.97
CA ALA A 369 -0.90 15.54 16.97
C ALA A 369 -0.66 16.30 15.65
N ILE A 370 -0.13 17.53 15.69
CA ILE A 370 0.16 18.33 14.48
C ILE A 370 1.24 17.66 13.63
N GLN A 371 2.34 17.22 14.26
CA GLN A 371 3.42 16.51 13.57
C GLN A 371 2.93 15.18 13.01
N GLY A 372 2.12 14.46 13.79
CA GLY A 372 1.55 13.18 13.34
C GLY A 372 0.59 13.32 12.15
N ILE A 373 -0.17 14.42 12.08
CA ILE A 373 -0.98 14.74 10.90
C ILE A 373 -0.07 14.93 9.67
N ALA A 374 1.02 15.71 9.80
CA ALA A 374 1.94 15.97 8.70
C ALA A 374 2.59 14.67 8.19
N GLU A 375 2.96 13.75 9.08
CA GLU A 375 3.46 12.42 8.67
C GLU A 375 2.42 11.58 7.94
N CYS A 376 1.15 11.62 8.37
CA CYS A 376 0.08 10.95 7.65
C CYS A 376 -0.21 11.63 6.29
N GLU A 377 -0.07 12.94 6.18
CA GLU A 377 -0.16 13.67 4.91
C GLU A 377 1.00 13.30 3.97
N GLN A 378 2.22 13.16 4.48
CA GLN A 378 3.37 12.64 3.73
C GLN A 378 3.12 11.20 3.24
N ALA A 379 2.49 10.37 4.06
CA ALA A 379 2.09 9.03 3.63
C ALA A 379 1.10 9.06 2.45
N LEU A 380 0.18 10.03 2.42
CA LEU A 380 -0.77 10.22 1.32
C LEU A 380 -0.13 10.81 0.06
N GLU A 381 0.96 11.57 0.16
CA GLU A 381 1.74 11.99 -1.01
C GLU A 381 2.44 10.80 -1.68
N LEU A 382 2.85 9.81 -0.89
CA LEU A 382 3.48 8.58 -1.38
C LEU A 382 2.47 7.56 -1.89
N ASP A 383 1.32 7.43 -1.21
CA ASP A 383 0.20 6.55 -1.57
C ASP A 383 -1.14 7.23 -1.27
N GLN A 384 -1.71 7.88 -2.27
CA GLN A 384 -3.00 8.59 -2.16
C GLN A 384 -4.19 7.67 -1.85
N ASN A 385 -4.05 6.36 -2.04
CA ASN A 385 -5.07 5.36 -1.80
C ASN A 385 -5.04 4.79 -0.36
N LEU A 386 -4.11 5.25 0.47
CA LEU A 386 -3.94 4.78 1.84
C LEU A 386 -5.09 5.26 2.74
N ALA A 387 -6.24 4.58 2.64
CA ALA A 387 -7.49 4.95 3.31
C ALA A 387 -7.31 5.15 4.83
N GLN A 388 -6.49 4.33 5.48
CA GLN A 388 -6.25 4.44 6.92
C GLN A 388 -5.53 5.73 7.34
N ALA A 389 -4.69 6.32 6.47
CA ALA A 389 -4.05 7.59 6.78
C ALA A 389 -5.08 8.71 6.94
N HIS A 390 -6.14 8.72 6.12
CA HIS A 390 -7.25 9.65 6.30
C HIS A 390 -7.94 9.45 7.66
N GLY A 391 -8.21 8.21 8.09
CA GLY A 391 -8.78 7.95 9.42
C GLY A 391 -7.90 8.54 10.54
N TRP A 392 -6.59 8.33 10.48
CA TRP A 392 -5.67 8.84 11.48
C TRP A 392 -5.51 10.37 11.45
N ILE A 393 -5.53 10.99 10.26
CA ILE A 393 -5.59 12.47 10.15
C ILE A 393 -6.85 12.98 10.85
N GLY A 394 -8.03 12.36 10.58
CA GLY A 394 -9.28 12.74 11.23
C GLY A 394 -9.20 12.68 12.76
N LEU A 395 -8.63 11.60 13.32
CA LEU A 395 -8.42 11.50 14.76
C LEU A 395 -7.40 12.52 15.29
N GLY A 396 -6.33 12.76 14.55
CA GLY A 396 -5.33 13.80 14.87
C GLY A 396 -5.95 15.20 14.92
N LYS A 397 -6.86 15.53 13.98
CA LYS A 397 -7.65 16.76 13.99
C LYS A 397 -8.49 16.86 15.28
N CYS A 398 -9.16 15.77 15.65
CA CYS A 398 -9.92 15.70 16.90
C CYS A 398 -9.03 15.97 18.12
N PHE A 399 -7.86 15.35 18.22
CA PHE A 399 -6.91 15.56 19.33
C PHE A 399 -6.23 16.93 19.33
N SER A 400 -6.21 17.62 18.19
CA SER A 400 -5.75 19.01 18.10
C SER A 400 -6.85 20.05 18.35
N GLY A 401 -8.04 19.62 18.80
CA GLY A 401 -9.17 20.50 19.15
C GLY A 401 -10.00 20.94 17.93
N ARG A 402 -9.86 20.27 16.79
CA ARG A 402 -10.56 20.53 15.52
C ARG A 402 -11.43 19.34 15.12
N ALA A 403 -12.29 18.90 16.04
CA ALA A 403 -13.13 17.71 15.85
C ALA A 403 -14.08 17.84 14.66
N GLU A 404 -14.46 19.06 14.27
CA GLU A 404 -15.31 19.35 13.10
C GLU A 404 -14.70 18.93 11.77
N GLU A 405 -13.36 18.85 11.67
CA GLU A 405 -12.66 18.41 10.46
C GLU A 405 -12.62 16.88 10.30
N THR A 406 -12.88 16.12 11.36
CA THR A 406 -12.74 14.65 11.38
C THR A 406 -13.66 13.96 10.39
N GLU A 407 -14.90 14.40 10.25
CA GLU A 407 -15.91 13.76 9.40
C GLU A 407 -15.48 13.70 7.93
N ALA A 408 -14.94 14.79 7.39
CA ALA A 408 -14.48 14.86 6.01
C ALA A 408 -13.41 13.80 5.70
N HIS A 409 -12.47 13.62 6.63
CA HIS A 409 -11.41 12.60 6.49
C HIS A 409 -11.97 11.18 6.61
N VAL A 410 -12.84 10.91 7.59
CA VAL A 410 -13.46 9.59 7.75
C VAL A 410 -14.29 9.22 6.52
N LEU A 411 -15.07 10.16 5.98
CA LEU A 411 -15.85 9.92 4.76
C LEU A 411 -14.95 9.62 3.56
N LYS A 412 -13.78 10.28 3.47
CA LYS A 412 -12.81 9.99 2.42
C LYS A 412 -12.21 8.59 2.58
N ALA A 413 -11.85 8.17 3.81
CA ALA A 413 -11.40 6.81 4.09
C ALA A 413 -12.44 5.76 3.67
N LEU A 414 -13.70 5.97 4.03
CA LEU A 414 -14.82 5.10 3.65
C LEU A 414 -15.09 5.08 2.15
N ARG A 415 -14.90 6.20 1.47
CA ARG A 415 -15.01 6.27 0.01
C ARG A 415 -13.91 5.45 -0.67
N LEU A 416 -12.66 5.55 -0.18
CA LEU A 416 -11.51 4.80 -0.70
C LEU A 416 -11.62 3.30 -0.44
N SER A 417 -12.13 2.90 0.74
CA SER A 417 -12.22 1.48 1.13
C SER A 417 -13.53 1.17 1.87
N PRO A 418 -14.67 1.07 1.17
CA PRO A 418 -15.99 0.93 1.80
C PRO A 418 -16.25 -0.43 2.45
N ARG A 419 -15.42 -1.44 2.17
CA ARG A 419 -15.47 -2.79 2.77
C ARG A 419 -14.20 -3.13 3.55
N ASP A 420 -13.46 -2.12 3.99
CA ASP A 420 -12.26 -2.32 4.78
C ASP A 420 -12.56 -3.04 6.09
N SER A 421 -11.74 -4.01 6.44
CA SER A 421 -11.83 -4.70 7.74
C SER A 421 -11.67 -3.75 8.94
N LYS A 422 -11.09 -2.56 8.72
CA LYS A 422 -10.85 -1.51 9.72
C LYS A 422 -11.93 -0.42 9.74
N MET A 423 -13.00 -0.54 8.93
CA MET A 423 -14.10 0.43 8.86
C MET A 423 -14.72 0.69 10.24
N PHE A 424 -14.78 -0.32 11.11
CA PHE A 424 -15.23 -0.17 12.48
C PHE A 424 -14.46 0.90 13.26
N ASN A 425 -13.14 1.00 13.03
CA ASN A 425 -12.28 2.00 13.68
C ASN A 425 -12.59 3.42 13.18
N TRP A 426 -12.79 3.59 11.87
CA TRP A 426 -13.16 4.89 11.31
C TRP A 426 -14.52 5.36 11.80
N MET A 427 -15.49 4.45 11.93
CA MET A 427 -16.78 4.75 12.52
C MET A 427 -16.65 5.14 14.00
N ALA A 428 -15.80 4.45 14.77
CA ALA A 428 -15.51 4.82 16.15
C ALA A 428 -14.89 6.22 16.26
N GLN A 429 -13.91 6.55 15.39
CA GLN A 429 -13.29 7.87 15.33
C GLN A 429 -14.31 8.98 15.03
N LEU A 430 -15.22 8.74 14.08
CA LEU A 430 -16.32 9.65 13.79
C LEU A 430 -17.24 9.83 15.00
N GLY A 431 -17.62 8.74 15.66
CA GLY A 431 -18.43 8.79 16.88
C GLY A 431 -17.76 9.60 17.99
N VAL A 432 -16.45 9.44 18.20
CA VAL A 432 -15.68 10.25 19.16
C VAL A 432 -15.73 11.73 18.81
N ALA A 433 -15.51 12.10 17.55
CA ALA A 433 -15.57 13.49 17.11
C ALA A 433 -16.97 14.09 17.28
N LYS A 434 -18.02 13.36 16.90
CA LYS A 434 -19.41 13.79 17.08
C LYS A 434 -19.76 13.98 18.56
N SER A 435 -19.29 13.08 19.45
CA SER A 435 -19.46 13.23 20.90
C SER A 435 -18.77 14.50 21.43
N TYR A 436 -17.59 14.86 20.93
CA TYR A 436 -16.88 16.08 21.33
C TYR A 436 -17.58 17.35 20.85
N LEU A 437 -18.28 17.29 19.73
CA LEU A 437 -19.09 18.39 19.19
C LEU A 437 -20.50 18.47 19.82
N GLY A 438 -20.88 17.50 20.65
CA GLY A 438 -22.20 17.45 21.27
C GLY A 438 -23.32 16.94 20.37
N ASP A 439 -22.97 16.40 19.19
CA ASP A 439 -23.92 15.77 18.25
C ASP A 439 -24.12 14.30 18.65
N ASP A 440 -24.88 14.09 19.74
CA ASP A 440 -25.01 12.77 20.35
C ASP A 440 -25.78 11.78 19.47
N ASP A 441 -26.77 12.22 18.69
CA ASP A 441 -27.49 11.35 17.76
C ASP A 441 -26.57 10.79 16.69
N ALA A 442 -25.74 11.63 16.07
CA ALA A 442 -24.75 11.19 15.10
C ALA A 442 -23.65 10.33 15.75
N ALA A 443 -23.25 10.63 16.99
CA ALA A 443 -22.32 9.82 17.76
C ALA A 443 -22.85 8.40 17.98
N VAL A 444 -24.11 8.27 18.46
CA VAL A 444 -24.79 6.98 18.66
C VAL A 444 -24.85 6.19 17.36
N ALA A 445 -25.24 6.83 16.25
CA ALA A 445 -25.30 6.17 14.93
C ALA A 445 -23.93 5.64 14.51
N SER A 446 -22.88 6.44 14.69
CA SER A 446 -21.49 6.08 14.32
C SER A 446 -20.96 4.93 15.17
N PHE A 447 -21.14 4.96 16.50
CA PHE A 447 -20.68 3.89 17.39
C PHE A 447 -21.45 2.58 17.15
N ARG A 448 -22.75 2.63 16.92
CA ARG A 448 -23.54 1.44 16.57
C ARG A 448 -23.02 0.83 15.26
N ARG A 449 -22.78 1.67 14.26
CA ARG A 449 -22.22 1.21 12.99
C ARG A 449 -20.84 0.57 13.16
N SER A 450 -20.00 1.12 14.06
CA SER A 450 -18.71 0.52 14.43
C SER A 450 -18.89 -0.91 14.98
N ILE A 451 -19.80 -1.08 15.96
CA ILE A 451 -20.06 -2.37 16.62
C ILE A 451 -20.70 -3.38 15.64
N GLU A 452 -21.63 -2.94 14.78
CA GLU A 452 -22.27 -3.78 13.76
C GLU A 452 -21.26 -4.30 12.74
N THR A 453 -20.29 -3.45 12.36
CA THR A 453 -19.27 -3.79 11.35
C THR A 453 -18.28 -4.81 11.87
N ASN A 454 -17.93 -4.73 13.16
CA ASN A 454 -17.01 -5.69 13.79
C ASN A 454 -17.41 -5.90 15.27
N ARG A 455 -17.84 -7.12 15.60
CA ARG A 455 -18.16 -7.50 16.99
C ARG A 455 -16.96 -7.42 17.94
N ASN A 456 -15.74 -7.41 17.40
CA ASN A 456 -14.50 -7.19 18.12
C ASN A 456 -14.05 -5.72 18.10
N ALA A 457 -15.01 -4.77 17.97
CA ALA A 457 -14.73 -3.35 18.12
C ALA A 457 -14.08 -3.08 19.51
N PRO A 458 -13.15 -2.11 19.61
CA PRO A 458 -12.48 -1.82 20.88
C PRO A 458 -13.48 -1.53 22.00
N PRO A 459 -13.27 -2.03 23.23
CA PRO A 459 -14.22 -1.90 24.34
C PRO A 459 -14.63 -0.46 24.64
N PHE A 460 -13.73 0.52 24.42
CA PHE A 460 -14.04 1.94 24.66
C PHE A 460 -15.24 2.44 23.86
N VAL A 461 -15.52 1.86 22.70
CA VAL A 461 -16.65 2.24 21.84
C VAL A 461 -17.98 2.12 22.60
N HIS A 462 -18.12 1.08 23.43
CA HIS A 462 -19.31 0.88 24.25
C HIS A 462 -19.48 1.95 25.33
N PHE A 463 -18.39 2.41 25.94
CA PHE A 463 -18.44 3.46 26.98
C PHE A 463 -18.72 4.84 26.40
N TYR A 464 -18.18 5.16 25.21
CA TYR A 464 -18.51 6.39 24.50
C TYR A 464 -19.96 6.37 23.96
N LEU A 465 -20.44 5.22 23.46
CA LEU A 465 -21.85 5.02 23.11
C LEU A 465 -22.76 5.25 24.33
N ALA A 466 -22.38 4.70 25.48
CA ALA A 466 -23.15 4.88 26.71
C ALA A 466 -23.21 6.35 27.12
N ALA A 467 -22.10 7.09 27.02
CA ALA A 467 -22.07 8.52 27.31
C ALA A 467 -23.02 9.34 26.39
N ALA A 468 -22.97 9.08 25.07
CA ALA A 468 -23.87 9.76 24.12
C ALA A 468 -25.34 9.42 24.36
N LEU A 469 -25.67 8.14 24.63
CA LEU A 469 -27.01 7.71 24.97
C LEU A 469 -27.52 8.35 26.27
N ALA A 470 -26.66 8.53 27.28
CA ALA A 470 -27.01 9.17 28.53
C ALA A 470 -27.34 10.66 28.32
N HIS A 471 -26.58 11.38 27.51
CA HIS A 471 -26.89 12.76 27.13
C HIS A 471 -28.21 12.91 26.40
N LEU A 472 -28.60 11.91 25.59
CA LEU A 472 -29.93 11.86 24.96
C LEU A 472 -31.06 11.41 25.89
N GLY A 473 -30.77 11.13 27.17
CA GLY A 473 -31.77 10.63 28.13
C GLY A 473 -32.18 9.17 27.94
N ARG A 474 -31.51 8.42 27.05
CA ARG A 474 -31.80 7.01 26.71
C ARG A 474 -31.16 6.07 27.73
N ARG A 475 -31.59 6.18 29.00
CA ARG A 475 -30.91 5.60 30.17
C ARG A 475 -30.76 4.08 30.14
N ASP A 476 -31.77 3.35 29.68
CA ASP A 476 -31.74 1.89 29.67
C ASP A 476 -30.76 1.37 28.61
N GLU A 477 -30.71 2.02 27.46
CA GLU A 477 -29.75 1.70 26.42
C GLU A 477 -28.32 2.08 26.83
N ALA A 478 -28.13 3.20 27.53
CA ALA A 478 -26.88 3.61 28.10
C ALA A 478 -26.32 2.56 29.07
N ARG A 479 -27.18 2.07 30.01
CA ARG A 479 -26.81 1.00 30.94
C ARG A 479 -26.43 -0.31 30.21
N ALA A 480 -27.20 -0.70 29.20
CA ALA A 480 -26.92 -1.87 28.39
C ALA A 480 -25.54 -1.75 27.70
N ALA A 481 -25.20 -0.57 27.16
CA ALA A 481 -23.91 -0.31 26.57
C ALA A 481 -22.77 -0.38 27.61
N VAL A 482 -22.96 0.14 28.82
CA VAL A 482 -21.98 -0.02 29.94
C VAL A 482 -21.74 -1.49 30.26
N GLN A 483 -22.81 -2.30 30.40
CA GLN A 483 -22.68 -3.73 30.70
C GLN A 483 -21.91 -4.46 29.58
N ALA A 484 -22.19 -4.15 28.31
CA ALA A 484 -21.47 -4.73 27.18
C ALA A 484 -19.98 -4.34 27.21
N GLY A 485 -19.68 -3.07 27.52
CA GLY A 485 -18.29 -2.61 27.65
C GLY A 485 -17.53 -3.27 28.80
N LEU A 486 -18.16 -3.38 29.99
CA LEU A 486 -17.57 -4.02 31.17
C LEU A 486 -17.40 -5.54 31.00
N ALA A 487 -18.24 -6.19 30.20
CA ALA A 487 -18.05 -7.60 29.85
C ALA A 487 -16.75 -7.81 29.03
N LEU A 488 -16.39 -6.83 28.20
CA LEU A 488 -15.14 -6.88 27.38
C LEU A 488 -13.93 -6.35 28.16
N LEU A 489 -14.10 -5.35 29.00
CA LEU A 489 -13.04 -4.71 29.80
C LEU A 489 -13.52 -4.41 31.22
N PRO A 490 -13.51 -5.41 32.12
CA PRO A 490 -14.01 -5.26 33.51
C PRO A 490 -13.27 -4.20 34.33
N ALA A 491 -12.00 -3.94 34.02
CA ALA A 491 -11.17 -2.97 34.73
C ALA A 491 -11.30 -1.52 34.21
N PHE A 492 -12.26 -1.24 33.34
CA PHE A 492 -12.45 0.11 32.82
C PHE A 492 -13.05 1.03 33.89
N THR A 493 -12.40 2.20 34.10
CA THR A 493 -12.91 3.26 34.99
C THR A 493 -12.67 4.63 34.35
N ILE A 494 -13.49 5.60 34.72
CA ILE A 494 -13.35 6.98 34.25
C ILE A 494 -12.01 7.57 34.70
N ALA A 495 -11.59 7.30 35.95
CA ALA A 495 -10.31 7.75 36.50
C ALA A 495 -9.12 7.27 35.66
N ARG A 496 -9.11 5.99 35.25
CA ARG A 496 -8.05 5.41 34.43
C ARG A 496 -7.94 6.12 33.06
N VAL A 497 -9.06 6.35 32.41
CA VAL A 497 -9.07 7.03 31.11
C VAL A 497 -8.67 8.52 31.26
N ARG A 498 -9.13 9.18 32.32
CA ARG A 498 -8.80 10.57 32.61
C ARG A 498 -7.31 10.78 32.86
N ALA A 499 -6.64 9.85 33.54
CA ALA A 499 -5.23 9.92 33.89
C ALA A 499 -4.28 9.88 32.69
N ALA A 500 -4.72 9.35 31.52
CA ALA A 500 -3.90 9.17 30.34
C ALA A 500 -4.51 9.87 29.10
N PRO A 501 -4.55 11.21 29.05
CA PRO A 501 -5.04 11.93 27.90
C PRO A 501 -4.10 11.72 26.69
N ALA A 502 -4.67 11.68 25.49
CA ALA A 502 -3.88 11.55 24.26
C ALA A 502 -3.10 12.84 23.94
N THR A 503 -3.57 13.98 24.44
CA THR A 503 -2.99 15.29 24.20
C THR A 503 -3.30 16.26 25.35
N ASN A 504 -2.49 17.31 25.46
CA ASN A 504 -2.69 18.41 26.41
C ASN A 504 -3.42 19.61 25.78
N ASN A 505 -4.01 19.46 24.60
CA ASN A 505 -4.77 20.53 23.94
C ASN A 505 -5.96 20.97 24.81
N PRO A 506 -6.12 22.27 25.14
CA PRO A 506 -7.15 22.75 26.04
C PRO A 506 -8.58 22.47 25.54
N THR A 507 -8.83 22.64 24.24
CA THR A 507 -10.14 22.40 23.63
C THR A 507 -10.51 20.91 23.74
N TYR A 508 -9.58 20.01 23.40
CA TYR A 508 -9.76 18.58 23.55
C TYR A 508 -10.05 18.19 25.01
N LEU A 509 -9.30 18.72 25.97
CA LEU A 509 -9.50 18.41 27.39
C LEU A 509 -10.88 18.87 27.89
N LEU A 510 -11.32 20.06 27.47
CA LEU A 510 -12.67 20.57 27.79
C LEU A 510 -13.76 19.67 27.20
N GLN A 511 -13.67 19.32 25.92
CA GLN A 511 -14.62 18.45 25.25
C GLN A 511 -14.70 17.07 25.88
N ARG A 512 -13.59 16.56 26.37
CA ARG A 512 -13.49 15.25 27.03
C ARG A 512 -14.22 15.20 28.38
N GLU A 513 -14.33 16.31 29.11
CA GLU A 513 -15.09 16.35 30.37
C GLU A 513 -16.57 16.04 30.15
N ARG A 514 -17.15 16.50 29.04
CA ARG A 514 -18.53 16.15 28.67
C ARG A 514 -18.72 14.62 28.50
N ILE A 515 -17.72 13.93 27.93
CA ILE A 515 -17.76 12.48 27.79
C ILE A 515 -17.76 11.81 29.17
N TYR A 516 -16.91 12.27 30.10
CA TYR A 516 -16.88 11.72 31.45
C TYR A 516 -18.18 11.96 32.21
N GLU A 517 -18.80 13.10 32.01
CA GLU A 517 -20.13 13.37 32.56
C GLU A 517 -21.17 12.37 32.04
N GLY A 518 -21.25 12.19 30.72
CA GLY A 518 -22.11 11.20 30.12
C GLY A 518 -21.85 9.78 30.60
N MET A 519 -20.57 9.39 30.77
CA MET A 519 -20.18 8.10 31.33
C MET A 519 -20.71 7.92 32.77
N ARG A 520 -20.59 8.96 33.63
CA ARG A 520 -21.14 8.90 34.99
C ARG A 520 -22.67 8.76 34.96
N MET A 521 -23.35 9.55 34.13
CA MET A 521 -24.79 9.46 33.94
C MET A 521 -25.25 8.06 33.49
N ALA A 522 -24.44 7.38 32.68
CA ALA A 522 -24.66 6.02 32.21
C ALA A 522 -24.38 4.94 33.27
N GLY A 523 -23.66 5.28 34.35
CA GLY A 523 -23.27 4.35 35.43
C GLY A 523 -21.93 3.65 35.17
N VAL A 524 -21.02 4.23 34.40
CA VAL A 524 -19.62 3.75 34.29
C VAL A 524 -18.91 3.99 35.62
N PRO A 525 -18.13 3.02 36.14
CA PRO A 525 -17.37 3.18 37.39
C PRO A 525 -16.40 4.38 37.35
N ASP A 526 -16.39 5.17 38.43
CA ASP A 526 -15.49 6.34 38.52
C ASP A 526 -14.01 5.93 38.74
N GLY A 527 -13.73 4.89 39.52
CA GLY A 527 -12.39 4.39 39.83
C GLY A 527 -12.33 3.69 41.16
#